data_e484b94eb765a2f635e66772b8d272c1
#
_entry.id   e484b94eb765a2f635e66772b8d272c1
#
_cell.length_a   1.000
_cell.length_b   1.000
_cell.length_c   1.000
_cell.angle_alpha   90.00
_cell.angle_beta   90.00
_cell.angle_gamma   90.00
#
_symmetry.space_group_name_H-M   'P 1'
#
loop_
_entity.id
_entity.type
_entity.pdbx_description
1 polymer ?
#
loop_
_entity_poly.entity_id
_entity_poly.type
_entity_poly.pdbx_seq_one_letter_code
_entity_poly.pdbx_strand_id
1 'polypeptide(L)' 'MPFVAAPVKIPEDIHHILSKFSKSRTLPARQVQRAKIILLAADGMNNMQISTRVGLGQDSVSKWRGRFLKALPLL' A
#
# COMPACT_ATOMS: atom_id res chain seq x y z
N MET A 1 12.78 -22.01 1.92
CA MET A 1 11.60 -21.35 1.34
C MET A 1 11.78 -19.85 1.31
N PRO A 2 11.53 -19.23 0.18
CA PRO A 2 11.55 -17.78 0.19
C PRO A 2 10.45 -17.25 1.09
N PHE A 3 10.80 -16.28 1.90
CA PHE A 3 9.80 -15.63 2.73
C PHE A 3 8.94 -14.71 1.85
N VAL A 4 7.67 -15.04 1.77
CA VAL A 4 6.70 -14.22 1.01
C VAL A 4 5.76 -13.59 2.00
N ALA A 5 5.72 -12.26 2.03
CA ALA A 5 4.75 -11.56 2.86
C ALA A 5 3.34 -11.90 2.38
N ALA A 6 2.43 -12.14 3.32
CA ALA A 6 1.05 -12.42 2.98
C ALA A 6 0.45 -11.24 2.20
N PRO A 7 -0.27 -11.49 1.10
CA PRO A 7 -0.89 -10.40 0.35
C PRO A 7 -1.96 -9.71 1.20
N VAL A 8 -2.02 -8.40 1.07
CA VAL A 8 -3.04 -7.60 1.73
C VAL A 8 -4.34 -7.74 0.94
N LYS A 9 -5.37 -8.26 1.60
CA LYS A 9 -6.69 -8.37 0.98
C LYS A 9 -7.49 -7.12 1.29
N ILE A 10 -7.93 -6.43 0.26
CA ILE A 10 -8.76 -5.23 0.42
C ILE A 10 -10.04 -5.40 -0.38
N PRO A 11 -11.18 -4.85 0.12
CA PRO A 11 -12.43 -4.88 -0.64
C PRO A 11 -12.29 -4.11 -1.96
N GLU A 12 -13.08 -4.48 -2.95
CA GLU A 12 -13.06 -3.81 -4.25
C GLU A 12 -13.30 -2.32 -4.14
N ASP A 13 -14.21 -1.91 -3.27
CA ASP A 13 -14.52 -0.50 -3.07
C ASP A 13 -13.29 0.27 -2.63
N ILE A 14 -12.57 -0.29 -1.67
CA ILE A 14 -11.36 0.33 -1.14
C ILE A 14 -10.26 0.31 -2.20
N HIS A 15 -10.14 -0.78 -2.94
CA HIS A 15 -9.16 -0.88 -4.03
C HIS A 15 -9.41 0.22 -5.06
N HIS A 16 -10.66 0.46 -5.42
CA HIS A 16 -11.03 1.48 -6.40
C HIS A 16 -10.67 2.88 -5.89
N ILE A 17 -10.97 3.17 -4.62
CA ILE A 17 -10.64 4.45 -4.00
C ILE A 17 -9.13 4.65 -3.98
N LEU A 18 -8.37 3.65 -3.57
CA LEU A 18 -6.92 3.73 -3.52
C LEU A 18 -6.32 3.90 -4.92
N SER A 19 -6.90 3.25 -5.92
CA SER A 19 -6.47 3.40 -7.30
C SER A 19 -6.64 4.85 -7.77
N LYS A 20 -7.74 5.48 -7.43
CA LYS A 20 -7.97 6.90 -7.73
C LYS A 20 -6.94 7.78 -7.02
N PHE A 21 -6.69 7.50 -5.74
CA PHE A 21 -5.73 8.27 -4.95
C PHE A 21 -4.31 8.15 -5.53
N SER A 22 -3.92 6.96 -5.98
CA SER A 22 -2.60 6.75 -6.53
C SER A 22 -2.35 7.52 -7.82
N LYS A 23 -3.41 7.89 -8.52
CA LYS A 23 -3.35 8.66 -9.77
C LYS A 23 -3.68 10.13 -9.58
N SER A 24 -4.01 10.55 -8.36
CA SER A 24 -4.39 11.92 -8.10
C SER A 24 -3.21 12.87 -8.23
N ARG A 25 -3.46 14.02 -8.81
CA ARG A 25 -2.49 15.12 -8.90
C ARG A 25 -2.76 16.21 -7.87
N THR A 26 -3.91 16.15 -7.21
CA THR A 26 -4.31 17.18 -6.25
C THR A 26 -4.06 16.78 -4.80
N LEU A 27 -3.90 15.48 -4.54
CA LEU A 27 -3.64 15.00 -3.19
C LEU A 27 -2.16 15.19 -2.81
N PRO A 28 -1.87 15.37 -1.51
CA PRO A 28 -0.49 15.41 -1.05
C PRO A 28 0.27 14.14 -1.46
N ALA A 29 1.56 14.30 -1.76
CA ALA A 29 2.39 13.17 -2.19
C ALA A 29 2.36 12.01 -1.20
N ARG A 30 2.28 12.31 0.10
CA ARG A 30 2.22 11.28 1.14
C ARG A 30 1.02 10.36 0.97
N GLN A 31 -0.15 10.92 0.70
CA GLN A 31 -1.37 10.13 0.50
C GLN A 31 -1.28 9.30 -0.76
N VAL A 32 -0.74 9.86 -1.82
CA VAL A 32 -0.54 9.13 -3.07
C VAL A 32 0.41 7.95 -2.85
N GLN A 33 1.50 8.17 -2.14
CA GLN A 33 2.47 7.10 -1.84
C GLN A 33 1.85 5.99 -1.00
N ARG A 34 1.06 6.35 0.01
CA ARG A 34 0.37 5.37 0.85
C ARG A 34 -0.57 4.51 0.03
N ALA A 35 -1.34 5.13 -0.84
CA ALA A 35 -2.25 4.40 -1.72
C ALA A 35 -1.49 3.42 -2.61
N LYS A 36 -0.37 3.85 -3.17
CA LYS A 36 0.48 2.98 -3.98
C LYS A 36 1.03 1.79 -3.19
N ILE A 37 1.48 2.03 -1.96
CA ILE A 37 2.00 0.98 -1.10
C ILE A 37 0.95 -0.12 -0.90
N ILE A 38 -0.27 0.28 -0.57
CA ILE A 38 -1.34 -0.68 -0.29
C ILE A 38 -1.75 -1.42 -1.56
N LEU A 39 -1.86 -0.72 -2.68
CA LEU A 39 -2.19 -1.36 -3.95
C LEU A 39 -1.13 -2.40 -4.36
N LEU A 40 0.14 -2.06 -4.22
CA LEU A 40 1.22 -2.98 -4.55
C LEU A 40 1.24 -4.17 -3.59
N ALA A 41 0.95 -3.94 -2.31
CA ALA A 41 0.83 -5.02 -1.33
C ALA A 41 -0.33 -5.95 -1.68
N ALA A 42 -1.45 -5.40 -2.17
CA ALA A 42 -2.58 -6.20 -2.61
C ALA A 42 -2.24 -7.05 -3.84
N ASP A 43 -1.31 -6.58 -4.66
CA ASP A 43 -0.81 -7.34 -5.80
C ASP A 43 0.17 -8.45 -5.42
N GLY A 44 0.51 -8.55 -4.13
CA GLY A 44 1.40 -9.61 -3.65
C GLY A 44 2.86 -9.22 -3.57
N MET A 45 3.20 -7.96 -3.78
CA MET A 45 4.58 -7.50 -3.68
C MET A 45 5.07 -7.47 -2.24
N ASN A 46 6.34 -7.82 -2.03
CA ASN A 46 6.94 -7.73 -0.71
C ASN A 46 7.42 -6.29 -0.43
N ASN A 47 7.84 -6.04 0.82
CA ASN A 47 8.23 -4.70 1.23
C ASN A 47 9.42 -4.16 0.43
N MET A 48 10.36 -5.02 0.06
CA MET A 48 11.51 -4.61 -0.74
C MET A 48 11.09 -4.11 -2.12
N GLN A 49 10.21 -4.86 -2.78
CA GLN A 49 9.72 -4.50 -4.10
C GLN A 49 8.93 -3.20 -4.05
N ILE A 50 8.07 -3.06 -3.03
CA ILE A 50 7.28 -1.84 -2.86
C ILE A 50 8.19 -0.64 -2.59
N SER A 51 9.19 -0.80 -1.72
CA SER A 51 10.09 0.31 -1.40
C SER A 51 10.84 0.80 -2.64
N THR A 52 11.23 -0.11 -3.50
CA THR A 52 11.90 0.24 -4.76
C THR A 52 10.96 1.02 -5.68
N ARG A 53 9.69 0.60 -5.74
CA ARG A 53 8.70 1.23 -6.61
C ARG A 53 8.31 2.62 -6.15
N VAL A 54 8.12 2.81 -4.84
CA VAL A 54 7.64 4.10 -4.31
C VAL A 54 8.77 5.02 -3.88
N GLY A 55 10.00 4.52 -3.81
CA GLY A 55 11.14 5.35 -3.40
C GLY A 55 11.22 5.62 -1.90
N LEU A 56 10.59 4.77 -1.08
CA LEU A 56 10.63 4.87 0.37
C LEU A 56 11.41 3.69 0.94
N GLY A 57 11.89 3.85 2.19
CA GLY A 57 12.56 2.74 2.87
C GLY A 57 11.61 1.62 3.22
N GLN A 58 12.14 0.40 3.38
CA GLN A 58 11.32 -0.76 3.75
C GLN A 58 10.62 -0.58 5.09
N ASP A 59 11.26 0.12 6.03
CA ASP A 59 10.66 0.41 7.34
C ASP A 59 9.39 1.24 7.17
N SER A 60 9.42 2.25 6.31
CA SER A 60 8.26 3.09 6.04
C SER A 60 7.14 2.28 5.38
N VAL A 61 7.49 1.43 4.42
CA VAL A 61 6.52 0.56 3.74
C VAL A 61 5.85 -0.38 4.74
N SER A 62 6.64 -1.03 5.59
CA SER A 62 6.11 -1.94 6.60
C SER A 62 5.19 -1.23 7.57
N LYS A 63 5.58 -0.04 8.01
CA LYS A 63 4.79 0.78 8.94
C LYS A 63 3.43 1.14 8.34
N TRP A 64 3.40 1.60 7.10
CA TRP A 64 2.16 2.00 6.44
C TRP A 64 1.26 0.81 6.15
N ARG A 65 1.82 -0.33 5.75
CA ARG A 65 1.03 -1.56 5.59
C ARG A 65 0.34 -1.94 6.89
N GLY A 66 1.09 -1.94 7.99
CA GLY A 66 0.54 -2.29 9.29
C GLY A 66 -0.57 -1.35 9.71
N ARG A 67 -0.36 -0.05 9.53
CA ARG A 67 -1.39 0.94 9.86
C ARG A 67 -2.65 0.77 9.04
N PHE A 68 -2.50 0.52 7.74
CA PHE A 68 -3.65 0.32 6.87
C PHE A 68 -4.44 -0.91 7.28
N LEU A 69 -3.76 -2.02 7.57
CA LEU A 69 -4.43 -3.25 7.99
C LEU A 69 -5.22 -3.04 9.28
N LYS A 70 -4.72 -2.24 10.20
CA LYS A 70 -5.44 -1.90 11.42
C LYS A 70 -6.63 -1.01 11.17
N ALA A 71 -6.55 -0.13 10.18
CA ALA A 71 -7.61 0.82 9.87
C ALA A 71 -8.72 0.22 9.01
N LEU A 72 -8.45 -0.89 8.32
CA LEU A 72 -9.40 -1.50 7.40
C LEU A 72 -10.79 -1.71 7.98
N PRO A 73 -10.95 -2.24 9.22
CA PRO A 73 -12.28 -2.42 9.80
C PRO A 73 -13.01 -1.10 10.07
N LEU A 74 -12.31 0.01 10.08
CA LEU A 74 -12.88 1.33 10.35
C LEU A 74 -13.25 2.07 9.06
N LEU A 75 -12.80 1.55 7.94
CA LEU A 75 -13.11 2.10 6.63
C LEU A 75 -14.39 1.47 6.10
#